data_eb777a93f2371b6145df205f421bc838
#
_entry.id   eb777a93f2371b6145df205f421bc838
#
_cell.length_a   1.000
_cell.length_b   1.000
_cell.length_c   1.000
_cell.angle_alpha   90.00
_cell.angle_beta   90.00
_cell.angle_gamma   90.00
#
_symmetry.space_group_name_H-M   'P 1'
#
loop_
_entity.id
_entity.type
_entity.pdbx_description
1 polymer ?
#
loop_
_entity_poly.entity_id
_entity_poly.type
_entity_poly.pdbx_seq_one_letter_code
_entity_poly.pdbx_strand_id
1 'polypeptide(L)'
;MAKKEKKQVPLEASLWAACNKLRGSVAATDYVNVVLGLLFLRFAYDKFQVQREKLLKNEDTKIFVDNPKFYSRDNVFYLGEKERWPYINAHSKQNDIYQVIDTAYTNMEKNNPALKGALPIGYYADLHIEPSKFSSLLDEINKMQYSLTQTDDVIGRVYEYFLRKFCIAAKSEKGEFYTPGNIVDLMTRIIQPYQGSVYDPCCGSGGMFVQSAKFVDAHQGNRKEITIYGQENSPKSYRLARMNLAIRGLSCDLGEENADSFLHDLHPKLLADYILANPPFNLKAWRTEKQLTEDDRWKG
;
A
#
# COMPACT_ATOMS: atom_id res chain seq x y z
N MET A 1 25.36 -21.56 34.69
CA MET A 1 25.58 -20.76 33.47
C MET A 1 24.23 -20.39 32.91
N ALA A 2 23.79 -19.13 33.06
CA ALA A 2 22.51 -18.65 32.55
C ALA A 2 22.59 -18.56 31.02
N LYS A 3 21.70 -19.28 30.29
CA LYS A 3 21.49 -19.09 28.85
C LYS A 3 21.05 -17.65 28.61
N LYS A 4 21.90 -16.86 27.96
CA LYS A 4 21.52 -15.56 27.42
C LYS A 4 20.36 -15.80 26.43
N GLU A 5 19.14 -15.41 26.77
CA GLU A 5 18.05 -15.31 25.83
C GLU A 5 18.51 -14.41 24.69
N LYS A 6 18.59 -14.96 23.48
CA LYS A 6 18.80 -14.17 22.27
C LYS A 6 17.60 -13.25 22.14
N LYS A 7 17.76 -11.94 22.36
CA LYS A 7 16.76 -10.94 22.02
C LYS A 7 16.32 -11.16 20.58
N GLN A 8 15.07 -11.53 20.41
CA GLN A 8 14.48 -11.73 19.10
C GLN A 8 14.49 -10.37 18.38
N VAL A 9 15.18 -10.28 17.25
CA VAL A 9 15.25 -9.06 16.45
C VAL A 9 13.84 -8.77 15.94
N PRO A 10 13.31 -7.55 16.10
CA PRO A 10 12.00 -7.21 15.56
C PRO A 10 11.90 -7.55 14.08
N LEU A 11 10.74 -8.04 13.64
CA LEU A 11 10.47 -8.47 12.27
C LEU A 11 10.85 -7.38 11.26
N GLU A 12 10.44 -6.14 11.55
CA GLU A 12 10.72 -4.97 10.73
C GLU A 12 12.21 -4.72 10.54
N ALA A 13 13.02 -4.95 11.57
CA ALA A 13 14.47 -4.77 11.51
C ALA A 13 15.15 -5.88 10.70
N SER A 14 14.69 -7.12 10.80
CA SER A 14 15.19 -8.26 10.00
C SER A 14 14.93 -8.03 8.52
N LEU A 15 13.72 -7.64 8.18
CA LEU A 15 13.32 -7.29 6.81
C LEU A 15 14.13 -6.11 6.28
N TRP A 16 14.32 -5.08 7.09
CA TRP A 16 15.14 -3.93 6.71
C TRP A 16 16.59 -4.32 6.42
N ALA A 17 17.15 -5.22 7.21
CA ALA A 17 18.50 -5.74 6.98
C ALA A 17 18.60 -6.54 5.66
N ALA A 18 17.58 -7.37 5.35
CA ALA A 18 17.50 -8.09 4.08
C ALA A 18 17.40 -7.13 2.90
N CYS A 19 16.56 -6.15 3.05
CA CYS A 19 16.40 -5.10 2.08
C CYS A 19 17.69 -4.34 1.81
N ASN A 20 18.48 -4.01 2.82
CA ASN A 20 19.74 -3.31 2.63
C ASN A 20 20.77 -4.07 1.77
N LYS A 21 20.63 -5.40 1.62
CA LYS A 21 21.46 -6.21 0.71
C LYS A 21 21.23 -5.88 -0.76
N LEU A 22 20.09 -5.30 -1.11
CA LEU A 22 19.77 -4.85 -2.47
C LEU A 22 20.36 -3.47 -2.78
N ARG A 23 20.87 -2.73 -1.78
CA ARG A 23 21.49 -1.41 -2.00
C ARG A 23 22.65 -1.52 -2.98
N GLY A 24 22.69 -0.58 -3.90
CA GLY A 24 23.70 -0.54 -4.97
C GLY A 24 23.35 -1.33 -6.22
N SER A 25 22.27 -2.13 -6.21
CA SER A 25 21.74 -2.81 -7.40
C SER A 25 20.56 -2.07 -8.04
N VAL A 26 19.88 -1.22 -7.27
CA VAL A 26 18.68 -0.47 -7.71
C VAL A 26 18.69 0.90 -7.06
N ALA A 27 18.13 1.91 -7.73
CA ALA A 27 17.96 3.24 -7.15
C ALA A 27 17.12 3.18 -5.85
N ALA A 28 17.43 4.04 -4.88
CA ALA A 28 16.78 4.01 -3.57
C ALA A 28 15.24 4.14 -3.66
N THR A 29 14.74 4.90 -4.63
CA THR A 29 13.30 5.08 -4.90
C THR A 29 12.63 3.83 -5.46
N ASP A 30 13.36 3.02 -6.24
CA ASP A 30 12.82 1.82 -6.88
C ASP A 30 12.77 0.64 -5.93
N TYR A 31 13.72 0.58 -5.07
CA TYR A 31 13.85 -0.37 -4.00
C TYR A 31 12.62 -0.45 -3.05
N VAL A 32 12.01 0.69 -2.75
CA VAL A 32 10.76 0.77 -1.97
C VAL A 32 9.65 -0.04 -2.61
N ASN A 33 9.43 0.19 -3.90
CA ASN A 33 8.35 -0.46 -4.65
C ASN A 33 8.56 -1.97 -4.73
N VAL A 34 9.81 -2.43 -4.91
CA VAL A 34 10.15 -3.86 -4.90
C VAL A 34 9.74 -4.51 -3.60
N VAL A 35 10.20 -3.95 -2.49
CA VAL A 35 9.99 -4.57 -1.17
C VAL A 35 8.54 -4.49 -0.75
N LEU A 36 7.91 -3.32 -0.88
CA LEU A 36 6.51 -3.15 -0.50
C LEU A 36 5.57 -3.96 -1.39
N GLY A 37 5.90 -4.09 -2.68
CA GLY A 37 5.16 -4.97 -3.59
C GLY A 37 5.22 -6.43 -3.14
N LEU A 38 6.41 -6.97 -2.87
CA LEU A 38 6.57 -8.35 -2.40
C LEU A 38 5.89 -8.59 -1.05
N LEU A 39 5.99 -7.65 -0.12
CA LEU A 39 5.28 -7.72 1.16
C LEU A 39 3.77 -7.72 0.96
N PHE A 40 3.27 -6.89 0.05
CA PHE A 40 1.86 -6.88 -0.32
C PHE A 40 1.41 -8.24 -0.88
N LEU A 41 2.18 -8.80 -1.81
CA LEU A 41 1.87 -10.10 -2.43
C LEU A 41 1.85 -11.23 -1.39
N ARG A 42 2.82 -11.25 -0.50
CA ARG A 42 2.85 -12.21 0.60
C ARG A 42 1.64 -12.08 1.51
N PHE A 43 1.29 -10.87 1.88
CA PHE A 43 0.11 -10.60 2.67
C PHE A 43 -1.19 -11.02 1.97
N ALA A 44 -1.36 -10.63 0.72
CA ALA A 44 -2.53 -11.01 -0.06
C ALA A 44 -2.71 -12.54 -0.08
N TYR A 45 -1.59 -13.27 -0.24
CA TYR A 45 -1.61 -14.73 -0.17
C TYR A 45 -2.02 -15.27 1.19
N ASP A 46 -1.48 -14.75 2.29
CA ASP A 46 -1.80 -15.25 3.62
C ASP A 46 -3.29 -15.02 3.97
N LYS A 47 -3.85 -13.86 3.63
CA LYS A 47 -5.29 -13.59 3.78
C LYS A 47 -6.14 -14.47 2.87
N PHE A 48 -5.73 -14.64 1.62
CA PHE A 48 -6.39 -15.55 0.67
C PHE A 48 -6.44 -16.99 1.21
N GLN A 49 -5.33 -17.48 1.75
CA GLN A 49 -5.25 -18.85 2.26
C GLN A 49 -6.22 -19.09 3.41
N VAL A 50 -6.31 -18.16 4.36
CA VAL A 50 -7.28 -18.23 5.47
C VAL A 50 -8.72 -18.29 4.95
N GLN A 51 -9.06 -17.38 4.05
CA GLN A 51 -10.41 -17.34 3.48
C GLN A 51 -10.71 -18.60 2.67
N ARG A 52 -9.74 -19.10 1.89
CA ARG A 52 -9.87 -20.33 1.13
C ARG A 52 -10.15 -21.54 2.04
N GLU A 53 -9.41 -21.65 3.14
CA GLU A 53 -9.62 -22.74 4.12
C GLU A 53 -11.00 -22.65 4.79
N LYS A 54 -11.45 -21.43 5.09
CA LYS A 54 -12.79 -21.19 5.63
C LYS A 54 -13.88 -21.62 4.65
N LEU A 55 -13.75 -21.27 3.35
CA LEU A 55 -14.69 -21.67 2.31
C LEU A 55 -14.71 -23.20 2.12
N LEU A 56 -13.54 -23.86 2.14
CA LEU A 56 -13.43 -25.31 1.98
C LEU A 56 -14.02 -26.11 3.14
N LYS A 57 -13.98 -25.58 4.35
CA LYS A 57 -14.55 -26.23 5.55
C LYS A 57 -16.08 -26.18 5.61
N ASN A 58 -16.72 -25.31 4.86
CA ASN A 58 -18.16 -25.14 4.85
C ASN A 58 -18.75 -25.78 3.58
N GLU A 59 -19.62 -26.77 3.77
CA GLU A 59 -20.26 -27.52 2.68
C GLU A 59 -21.02 -26.64 1.68
N ASP A 60 -21.66 -25.55 2.17
CA ASP A 60 -22.45 -24.64 1.34
C ASP A 60 -21.58 -23.71 0.48
N THR A 61 -20.34 -23.48 0.88
CA THR A 61 -19.45 -22.51 0.21
C THR A 61 -18.28 -23.16 -0.52
N LYS A 62 -17.97 -24.44 -0.28
CA LYS A 62 -16.82 -25.12 -0.90
C LYS A 62 -16.85 -25.13 -2.42
N ILE A 63 -18.04 -25.15 -3.03
CA ILE A 63 -18.22 -25.11 -4.49
C ILE A 63 -17.84 -23.76 -5.10
N PHE A 64 -17.76 -22.70 -4.28
CA PHE A 64 -17.44 -21.33 -4.70
C PHE A 64 -15.98 -20.94 -4.38
N VAL A 65 -15.14 -21.90 -3.98
CA VAL A 65 -13.75 -21.66 -3.56
C VAL A 65 -12.88 -21.00 -4.63
N ASP A 66 -13.25 -21.12 -5.89
CA ASP A 66 -12.53 -20.47 -7.01
C ASP A 66 -13.31 -19.28 -7.59
N ASN A 67 -14.34 -18.78 -6.89
CA ASN A 67 -15.11 -17.60 -7.29
C ASN A 67 -14.59 -16.34 -6.57
N PRO A 68 -14.03 -15.35 -7.28
CA PRO A 68 -13.48 -14.11 -6.68
C PRO A 68 -14.45 -13.34 -5.79
N LYS A 69 -15.75 -13.39 -6.08
CA LYS A 69 -16.79 -12.68 -5.31
C LYS A 69 -16.89 -13.14 -3.85
N PHE A 70 -16.55 -14.40 -3.55
CA PHE A 70 -16.57 -14.93 -2.19
C PHE A 70 -15.36 -14.49 -1.35
N TYR A 71 -14.36 -13.89 -1.99
CA TYR A 71 -13.20 -13.27 -1.34
C TYR A 71 -13.43 -11.77 -1.15
N SER A 72 -13.86 -11.08 -2.19
CA SER A 72 -14.06 -9.63 -2.14
C SER A 72 -15.09 -9.18 -1.10
N ARG A 73 -16.11 -10.01 -0.80
CA ARG A 73 -17.09 -9.77 0.27
C ARG A 73 -16.46 -9.58 1.65
N ASP A 74 -15.35 -10.28 1.90
CA ASP A 74 -14.62 -10.25 3.17
C ASP A 74 -13.34 -9.39 3.07
N ASN A 75 -13.24 -8.51 2.06
CA ASN A 75 -12.06 -7.68 1.77
C ASN A 75 -10.78 -8.51 1.60
N VAL A 76 -10.89 -9.68 0.98
CA VAL A 76 -9.78 -10.56 0.63
C VAL A 76 -9.59 -10.54 -0.89
N PHE A 77 -8.35 -10.48 -1.35
CA PHE A 77 -8.03 -10.58 -2.76
C PHE A 77 -8.02 -12.04 -3.20
N TYR A 78 -8.67 -12.32 -4.32
CA TYR A 78 -8.62 -13.64 -4.95
C TYR A 78 -7.28 -13.84 -5.67
N LEU A 79 -6.67 -15.00 -5.48
CA LEU A 79 -5.41 -15.39 -6.11
C LEU A 79 -5.58 -16.72 -6.85
N GLY A 80 -5.38 -16.71 -8.16
CA GLY A 80 -5.23 -17.91 -8.96
C GLY A 80 -3.92 -18.67 -8.61
N GLU A 81 -3.72 -19.84 -9.17
CA GLU A 81 -2.58 -20.69 -8.78
C GLU A 81 -1.22 -20.03 -8.97
N LYS A 82 -1.05 -19.30 -10.07
CA LYS A 82 0.23 -18.65 -10.43
C LYS A 82 0.51 -17.36 -9.63
N GLU A 83 -0.48 -16.80 -8.98
CA GLU A 83 -0.37 -15.62 -8.11
C GLU A 83 -0.07 -16.01 -6.65
N ARG A 84 -0.17 -17.30 -6.29
CA ARG A 84 0.05 -17.78 -4.92
C ARG A 84 1.53 -17.81 -4.57
N TRP A 85 1.83 -17.43 -3.34
CA TRP A 85 3.20 -17.34 -2.85
C TRP A 85 4.03 -18.62 -3.04
N PRO A 86 3.51 -19.86 -2.83
CA PRO A 86 4.28 -21.08 -3.08
C PRO A 86 4.73 -21.24 -4.52
N TYR A 87 3.91 -20.83 -5.51
CA TYR A 87 4.29 -20.85 -6.91
C TYR A 87 5.44 -19.88 -7.19
N ILE A 88 5.31 -18.63 -6.71
CA ILE A 88 6.35 -17.60 -6.87
C ILE A 88 7.64 -18.02 -6.18
N ASN A 89 7.55 -18.55 -4.96
CA ASN A 89 8.72 -19.02 -4.20
C ASN A 89 9.44 -20.19 -4.88
N ALA A 90 8.71 -21.08 -5.57
CA ALA A 90 9.31 -22.15 -6.37
C ALA A 90 10.17 -21.63 -7.53
N HIS A 91 9.88 -20.43 -8.04
CA HIS A 91 10.64 -19.76 -9.10
C HIS A 91 11.73 -18.82 -8.56
N SER A 92 11.89 -18.69 -7.25
CA SER A 92 12.79 -17.69 -6.60
C SER A 92 14.26 -17.75 -7.05
N LYS A 93 14.71 -18.90 -7.55
CA LYS A 93 16.09 -19.13 -8.04
C LYS A 93 16.16 -19.29 -9.57
N GLN A 94 15.04 -19.10 -10.27
CA GLN A 94 14.95 -19.24 -11.72
C GLN A 94 15.11 -17.87 -12.40
N ASN A 95 15.54 -17.86 -13.65
CA ASN A 95 15.76 -16.63 -14.39
C ASN A 95 14.47 -15.89 -14.77
N ASP A 96 13.33 -16.57 -14.71
CA ASP A 96 12.00 -16.05 -15.05
C ASP A 96 11.25 -15.43 -13.84
N ILE A 97 11.85 -15.40 -12.65
CA ILE A 97 11.20 -14.94 -11.42
C ILE A 97 10.58 -13.54 -11.58
N TYR A 98 11.22 -12.63 -12.29
CA TYR A 98 10.72 -11.27 -12.49
C TYR A 98 9.44 -11.26 -13.34
N GLN A 99 9.42 -12.04 -14.44
CA GLN A 99 8.24 -12.22 -15.29
C GLN A 99 7.11 -12.93 -14.54
N VAL A 100 7.45 -13.89 -13.68
CA VAL A 100 6.48 -14.58 -12.83
C VAL A 100 5.79 -13.60 -11.90
N ILE A 101 6.53 -12.69 -11.26
CA ILE A 101 5.96 -11.68 -10.35
C ILE A 101 5.12 -10.66 -11.12
N ASP A 102 5.61 -10.12 -12.24
CA ASP A 102 4.86 -9.16 -13.05
C ASP A 102 3.56 -9.77 -13.61
N THR A 103 3.62 -11.05 -14.01
CA THR A 103 2.43 -11.81 -14.43
C THR A 103 1.45 -12.00 -13.26
N ALA A 104 1.95 -12.31 -12.05
CA ALA A 104 1.13 -12.45 -10.87
C ALA A 104 0.38 -11.16 -10.56
N TYR A 105 1.03 -10.00 -10.60
CA TYR A 105 0.38 -8.71 -10.40
C TYR A 105 -0.67 -8.39 -11.47
N THR A 106 -0.36 -8.64 -12.73
CA THR A 106 -1.31 -8.45 -13.84
C THR A 106 -2.59 -9.25 -13.63
N ASN A 107 -2.45 -10.51 -13.24
CA ASN A 107 -3.58 -11.38 -12.97
C ASN A 107 -4.34 -10.98 -11.69
N MET A 108 -3.61 -10.53 -10.66
CA MET A 108 -4.24 -10.02 -9.44
C MET A 108 -5.13 -8.81 -9.72
N GLU A 109 -4.66 -7.83 -10.50
CA GLU A 109 -5.50 -6.67 -10.87
C GLU A 109 -6.72 -7.07 -11.70
N LYS A 110 -6.54 -8.00 -12.64
CA LYS A 110 -7.64 -8.52 -13.45
C LYS A 110 -8.73 -9.17 -12.62
N ASN A 111 -8.33 -9.93 -11.59
CA ASN A 111 -9.25 -10.69 -10.74
C ASN A 111 -9.83 -9.85 -9.58
N ASN A 112 -9.23 -8.71 -9.27
CA ASN A 112 -9.59 -7.85 -8.15
C ASN A 112 -9.67 -6.38 -8.57
N PRO A 113 -10.83 -5.88 -9.05
CA PRO A 113 -10.98 -4.52 -9.55
C PRO A 113 -10.53 -3.42 -8.58
N ALA A 114 -10.62 -3.67 -7.27
CA ALA A 114 -10.14 -2.75 -6.22
C ALA A 114 -8.63 -2.49 -6.28
N LEU A 115 -7.85 -3.37 -6.94
CA LEU A 115 -6.41 -3.23 -7.11
C LEU A 115 -6.01 -2.53 -8.42
N LYS A 116 -6.95 -2.15 -9.27
CA LYS A 116 -6.66 -1.52 -10.57
C LYS A 116 -5.71 -0.32 -10.39
N GLY A 117 -4.55 -0.36 -11.06
CA GLY A 117 -3.52 0.69 -10.98
C GLY A 117 -2.75 0.77 -9.64
N ALA A 118 -2.98 -0.19 -8.73
CA ALA A 118 -2.30 -0.22 -7.43
C ALA A 118 -0.97 -0.99 -7.48
N LEU A 119 -0.84 -1.98 -8.34
CA LEU A 119 0.29 -2.90 -8.31
C LEU A 119 1.42 -2.46 -9.26
N PRO A 120 2.69 -2.78 -8.94
CA PRO A 120 3.84 -2.41 -9.76
C PRO A 120 4.01 -3.37 -10.96
N ILE A 121 3.05 -3.38 -11.88
CA ILE A 121 3.06 -4.23 -13.07
C ILE A 121 4.15 -3.79 -14.04
N GLY A 122 4.88 -4.75 -14.64
CA GLY A 122 5.98 -4.51 -15.58
C GLY A 122 7.24 -3.92 -14.93
N TYR A 123 7.25 -3.83 -13.59
CA TYR A 123 8.30 -3.15 -12.87
C TYR A 123 9.49 -4.04 -12.56
N TYR A 124 9.24 -5.32 -12.27
CA TYR A 124 10.28 -6.23 -11.81
C TYR A 124 11.22 -6.69 -12.94
N ALA A 125 10.69 -6.86 -14.14
CA ALA A 125 11.49 -7.25 -15.30
C ALA A 125 12.58 -6.22 -15.67
N ASP A 126 12.33 -4.94 -15.41
CA ASP A 126 13.24 -3.84 -15.77
C ASP A 126 14.30 -3.54 -14.69
N LEU A 127 14.21 -4.15 -13.52
CA LEU A 127 15.05 -3.78 -12.37
C LEU A 127 16.50 -4.29 -12.43
N HIS A 128 16.80 -5.27 -13.26
CA HIS A 128 18.13 -5.89 -13.41
C HIS A 128 18.82 -6.23 -12.07
N ILE A 129 18.03 -6.62 -11.07
CA ILE A 129 18.56 -7.04 -9.75
C ILE A 129 19.31 -8.38 -9.94
N GLU A 130 20.43 -8.52 -9.26
CA GLU A 130 21.15 -9.78 -9.24
C GLU A 130 20.27 -10.91 -8.65
N PRO A 131 20.04 -12.04 -9.35
CA PRO A 131 19.13 -13.10 -8.92
C PRO A 131 19.40 -13.64 -7.52
N SER A 132 20.68 -13.74 -7.11
CA SER A 132 21.07 -14.21 -5.79
C SER A 132 20.62 -13.27 -4.66
N LYS A 133 20.68 -11.96 -4.87
CA LYS A 133 20.22 -10.95 -3.91
C LYS A 133 18.70 -10.93 -3.83
N PHE A 134 18.03 -11.07 -4.98
CA PHE A 134 16.58 -11.12 -5.04
C PHE A 134 16.03 -12.38 -4.35
N SER A 135 16.62 -13.55 -4.64
CA SER A 135 16.29 -14.80 -3.96
C SER A 135 16.50 -14.68 -2.43
N SER A 136 17.59 -14.06 -1.98
CA SER A 136 17.80 -13.81 -0.55
C SER A 136 16.71 -12.94 0.10
N LEU A 137 16.17 -11.96 -0.63
CA LEU A 137 15.06 -11.15 -0.15
C LEU A 137 13.77 -11.99 -0.04
N LEU A 138 13.46 -12.80 -1.05
CA LEU A 138 12.32 -13.72 -1.01
C LEU A 138 12.42 -14.71 0.14
N ASP A 139 13.61 -15.25 0.40
CA ASP A 139 13.88 -16.16 1.53
C ASP A 139 13.60 -15.48 2.89
N GLU A 140 13.97 -14.19 3.06
CA GLU A 140 13.67 -13.46 4.29
C GLU A 140 12.17 -13.18 4.44
N ILE A 141 11.49 -12.81 3.35
CA ILE A 141 10.03 -12.64 3.36
C ILE A 141 9.33 -13.98 3.65
N ASN A 142 9.87 -15.08 3.15
CA ASN A 142 9.32 -16.41 3.38
C ASN A 142 9.42 -16.87 4.85
N LYS A 143 10.45 -16.45 5.59
CA LYS A 143 10.61 -16.71 7.02
C LYS A 143 9.58 -15.99 7.89
N MET A 144 8.88 -15.01 7.32
CA MET A 144 7.82 -14.30 8.03
C MET A 144 6.66 -15.26 8.26
N GLN A 145 6.61 -15.87 9.43
CA GLN A 145 5.42 -16.57 9.89
C GLN A 145 4.47 -15.52 10.45
N TYR A 146 3.47 -15.16 9.66
CA TYR A 146 2.34 -14.41 10.19
C TYR A 146 1.55 -15.36 11.08
N SER A 147 1.60 -15.13 12.39
CA SER A 147 0.60 -15.70 13.27
C SER A 147 -0.74 -15.09 12.88
N LEU A 148 -1.56 -15.83 12.16
CA LEU A 148 -2.90 -15.44 11.69
C LEU A 148 -3.85 -15.08 12.84
N THR A 149 -3.42 -15.26 14.07
CA THR A 149 -4.10 -14.88 15.32
C THR A 149 -3.73 -13.50 15.83
N GLN A 150 -2.69 -12.86 15.26
CA GLN A 150 -2.36 -11.47 15.59
C GLN A 150 -3.09 -10.55 14.61
N THR A 151 -3.88 -9.67 15.19
CA THR A 151 -4.71 -8.62 14.59
C THR A 151 -4.15 -8.03 13.28
N ASP A 152 -5.05 -7.62 12.39
CA ASP A 152 -4.85 -7.05 11.05
C ASP A 152 -3.75 -5.97 10.91
N ASP A 153 -3.21 -5.48 12.01
CA ASP A 153 -2.29 -4.34 12.05
C ASP A 153 -0.78 -4.68 11.86
N VAL A 154 -0.37 -5.96 11.92
CA VAL A 154 1.07 -6.30 11.79
C VAL A 154 1.63 -5.85 10.46
N ILE A 155 0.88 -6.08 9.39
CA ILE A 155 1.32 -5.74 8.03
C ILE A 155 1.21 -4.25 7.79
N GLY A 156 0.15 -3.63 8.27
CA GLY A 156 0.04 -2.18 8.27
C GLY A 156 1.23 -1.53 8.96
N ARG A 157 1.67 -2.06 10.11
CA ARG A 157 2.87 -1.58 10.83
C ARG A 157 4.16 -1.81 10.04
N VAL A 158 4.34 -2.99 9.45
CA VAL A 158 5.48 -3.29 8.59
C VAL A 158 5.50 -2.34 7.40
N TYR A 159 4.36 -2.16 6.74
CA TYR A 159 4.22 -1.24 5.61
C TYR A 159 4.57 0.20 6.00
N GLU A 160 4.01 0.72 7.10
CA GLU A 160 4.32 2.05 7.63
C GLU A 160 5.79 2.20 8.04
N TYR A 161 6.38 1.17 8.66
CA TYR A 161 7.80 1.15 9.01
C TYR A 161 8.68 1.33 7.76
N PHE A 162 8.38 0.59 6.69
CA PHE A 162 9.11 0.69 5.45
C PHE A 162 8.90 2.04 4.78
N LEU A 163 7.68 2.52 4.65
CA LEU A 163 7.39 3.87 4.13
C LEU A 163 8.20 4.92 4.89
N ARG A 164 8.18 4.91 6.21
CA ARG A 164 8.94 5.85 7.04
C ARG A 164 10.44 5.75 6.81
N LYS A 165 11.00 4.54 6.76
CA LYS A 165 12.44 4.33 6.53
C LYS A 165 12.89 4.83 5.17
N PHE A 166 12.06 4.61 4.16
CA PHE A 166 12.37 5.05 2.80
C PHE A 166 12.22 6.55 2.63
N CYS A 167 11.19 7.16 3.20
CA CYS A 167 11.03 8.61 3.17
C CYS A 167 12.18 9.33 3.89
N ILE A 168 12.71 8.75 4.99
CA ILE A 168 13.90 9.26 5.65
C ILE A 168 15.13 9.11 4.76
N ALA A 169 15.27 8.01 4.02
CA ALA A 169 16.40 7.79 3.11
C ALA A 169 16.33 8.67 1.85
N ALA A 170 15.13 8.95 1.35
CA ALA A 170 14.87 9.81 0.18
C ALA A 170 14.96 11.32 0.50
N LYS A 171 15.15 11.71 1.77
CA LYS A 171 15.27 13.12 2.18
C LYS A 171 16.34 13.93 1.44
N SER A 172 17.23 13.28 0.69
CA SER A 172 18.26 13.99 -0.09
C SER A 172 17.81 14.42 -1.48
N GLU A 173 16.71 13.91 -2.04
CA GLU A 173 16.51 14.09 -3.48
C GLU A 173 15.33 14.93 -3.96
N LYS A 174 14.21 15.11 -3.27
CA LYS A 174 13.12 15.99 -3.72
C LYS A 174 11.90 15.95 -2.78
N GLY A 175 11.94 16.51 -1.58
CA GLY A 175 10.76 17.14 -0.96
C GLY A 175 9.45 16.34 -0.80
N GLU A 176 9.41 15.05 -1.13
CA GLU A 176 8.25 14.20 -0.86
C GLU A 176 8.21 13.91 0.64
N PHE A 177 7.44 14.68 1.37
CA PHE A 177 7.37 14.61 2.83
C PHE A 177 6.37 13.53 3.25
N TYR A 178 6.90 12.49 3.89
CA TYR A 178 6.08 11.63 4.73
C TYR A 178 5.67 12.42 5.98
N THR A 179 4.38 12.61 6.18
CA THR A 179 3.85 13.23 7.39
C THR A 179 4.02 12.26 8.56
N PRO A 180 4.75 12.63 9.62
CA PRO A 180 4.91 11.77 10.79
C PRO A 180 3.56 11.37 11.39
N GLY A 181 3.40 10.09 11.71
CA GLY A 181 2.12 9.53 12.17
C GLY A 181 1.55 10.22 13.42
N ASN A 182 2.39 10.75 14.31
CA ASN A 182 1.95 11.51 15.48
C ASN A 182 1.35 12.87 15.12
N ILE A 183 1.83 13.52 14.04
CA ILE A 183 1.24 14.77 13.54
C ILE A 183 -0.13 14.46 12.92
N VAL A 184 -0.21 13.41 12.11
CA VAL A 184 -1.48 13.00 11.47
C VAL A 184 -2.50 12.58 12.54
N ASP A 185 -2.08 11.84 13.58
CA ASP A 185 -2.94 11.48 14.70
C ASP A 185 -3.48 12.73 15.41
N LEU A 186 -2.63 13.74 15.66
CA LEU A 186 -3.06 15.00 16.27
C LEU A 186 -4.09 15.73 15.38
N MET A 187 -3.81 15.85 14.08
CA MET A 187 -4.74 16.50 13.14
C MET A 187 -6.09 15.78 13.10
N THR A 188 -6.08 14.44 13.03
CA THR A 188 -7.29 13.63 13.03
C THR A 188 -8.10 13.78 14.32
N ARG A 189 -7.42 13.85 15.48
CA ARG A 189 -8.09 14.12 16.77
C ARG A 189 -8.70 15.51 16.88
N ILE A 190 -8.16 16.49 16.16
CA ILE A 190 -8.71 17.85 16.11
C ILE A 190 -10.01 17.88 15.30
N ILE A 191 -10.02 17.25 14.10
CA ILE A 191 -11.17 17.30 13.19
C ILE A 191 -12.24 16.23 13.49
N GLN A 192 -11.86 15.13 14.15
CA GLN A 192 -12.74 14.05 14.60
C GLN A 192 -13.67 13.48 13.49
N PRO A 193 -13.14 12.85 12.42
CA PRO A 193 -13.91 12.37 11.29
C PRO A 193 -14.64 11.06 11.66
N TYR A 194 -15.74 11.14 12.39
CA TYR A 194 -16.52 9.95 12.77
C TYR A 194 -17.30 9.35 11.62
N GLN A 195 -17.82 10.18 10.72
CA GLN A 195 -18.61 9.79 9.54
C GLN A 195 -18.49 10.86 8.46
N GLY A 196 -18.87 10.53 7.22
CA GLY A 196 -18.85 11.47 6.10
C GLY A 196 -17.63 11.31 5.20
N SER A 197 -17.36 12.31 4.38
CA SER A 197 -16.29 12.32 3.38
C SER A 197 -15.01 12.96 3.92
N VAL A 198 -13.88 12.25 3.78
CA VAL A 198 -12.53 12.73 4.13
C VAL A 198 -11.74 12.89 2.85
N TYR A 199 -11.24 14.09 2.57
CA TYR A 199 -10.49 14.41 1.36
C TYR A 199 -9.07 14.87 1.66
N ASP A 200 -8.12 14.37 0.87
CA ASP A 200 -6.74 14.84 0.83
C ASP A 200 -6.30 15.08 -0.62
N PRO A 201 -6.13 16.36 -1.06
CA PRO A 201 -5.76 16.70 -2.44
C PRO A 201 -4.30 16.41 -2.78
N CYS A 202 -3.48 15.98 -1.83
CA CYS A 202 -2.06 15.66 -2.00
C CYS A 202 -1.66 14.50 -1.08
N CYS A 203 -2.40 13.39 -1.21
CA CYS A 203 -2.49 12.33 -0.20
C CYS A 203 -1.20 11.52 0.03
N GLY A 204 -0.18 11.69 -0.81
CA GLY A 204 1.07 10.97 -0.68
C GLY A 204 0.85 9.47 -0.66
N SER A 205 1.27 8.80 0.39
CA SER A 205 1.05 7.37 0.61
C SER A 205 -0.27 7.03 1.34
N GLY A 206 -1.19 7.96 1.48
CA GLY A 206 -2.50 7.76 2.12
C GLY A 206 -2.46 7.75 3.66
N GLY A 207 -1.43 8.32 4.27
CA GLY A 207 -1.24 8.31 5.72
C GLY A 207 -2.37 8.97 6.50
N MET A 208 -2.94 10.07 6.00
CA MET A 208 -4.08 10.78 6.60
C MET A 208 -5.31 9.89 6.70
N PHE A 209 -5.62 9.16 5.65
CA PHE A 209 -6.76 8.24 5.59
C PHE A 209 -6.63 7.08 6.56
N VAL A 210 -5.42 6.51 6.66
CA VAL A 210 -5.13 5.43 7.61
C VAL A 210 -5.38 5.87 9.04
N GLN A 211 -4.96 7.08 9.42
CA GLN A 211 -5.19 7.60 10.76
C GLN A 211 -6.66 7.96 11.01
N SER A 212 -7.37 8.47 10.00
CA SER A 212 -8.82 8.70 10.09
C SER A 212 -9.56 7.38 10.37
N ALA A 213 -9.22 6.31 9.66
CA ALA A 213 -9.81 4.99 9.93
C ALA A 213 -9.46 4.45 11.33
N LYS A 214 -8.21 4.61 11.78
CA LYS A 214 -7.79 4.23 13.14
C LYS A 214 -8.52 5.03 14.22
N PHE A 215 -8.78 6.31 13.95
CA PHE A 215 -9.56 7.16 14.85
C PHE A 215 -10.98 6.62 15.04
N VAL A 216 -11.66 6.28 13.93
CA VAL A 216 -13.02 5.70 13.97
C VAL A 216 -13.02 4.39 14.78
N ASP A 217 -12.05 3.49 14.53
CA ASP A 217 -11.94 2.23 15.29
C ASP A 217 -11.73 2.46 16.78
N ALA A 218 -10.84 3.37 17.14
CA ALA A 218 -10.53 3.67 18.55
C ALA A 218 -11.74 4.24 19.33
N HIS A 219 -12.72 4.81 18.61
CA HIS A 219 -13.95 5.35 19.18
C HIS A 219 -15.17 4.43 18.94
N GLN A 220 -14.94 3.15 18.67
CA GLN A 220 -16.00 2.15 18.43
C GLN A 220 -16.94 2.49 17.27
N GLY A 221 -16.47 3.32 16.32
CA GLY A 221 -17.21 3.69 15.13
C GLY A 221 -17.12 2.62 14.04
N ASN A 222 -17.86 2.85 12.97
CA ASN A 222 -17.89 1.98 11.82
C ASN A 222 -17.11 2.62 10.66
N ARG A 223 -16.00 2.02 10.24
CA ARG A 223 -15.18 2.49 9.11
C ARG A 223 -15.96 2.65 7.81
N LYS A 224 -17.09 1.97 7.64
CA LYS A 224 -17.95 2.09 6.47
C LYS A 224 -18.73 3.41 6.42
N GLU A 225 -18.74 4.17 7.51
CA GLU A 225 -19.40 5.47 7.60
C GLU A 225 -18.51 6.62 7.13
N ILE A 226 -17.21 6.36 6.92
CA ILE A 226 -16.32 7.31 6.27
C ILE A 226 -16.07 6.90 4.81
N THR A 227 -16.13 7.87 3.92
CA THR A 227 -15.76 7.72 2.50
C THR A 227 -14.47 8.50 2.25
N ILE A 228 -13.49 7.84 1.66
CA ILE A 228 -12.16 8.42 1.43
C ILE A 228 -12.06 8.88 -0.01
N TYR A 229 -11.70 10.15 -0.18
CA TYR A 229 -11.34 10.75 -1.45
C TYR A 229 -9.93 11.30 -1.39
N GLY A 230 -9.18 11.14 -2.46
CA GLY A 230 -7.83 11.66 -2.49
C GLY A 230 -7.31 11.91 -3.89
N GLN A 231 -6.22 12.64 -3.97
CA GLN A 231 -5.53 12.87 -5.22
C GLN A 231 -4.03 12.94 -4.96
N GLU A 232 -3.23 12.44 -5.90
CA GLU A 232 -1.78 12.43 -5.80
C GLU A 232 -1.16 12.61 -7.18
N ASN A 233 -0.18 13.50 -7.29
CA ASN A 233 0.49 13.80 -8.55
C ASN A 233 1.57 12.76 -8.92
N SER A 234 2.32 12.26 -7.93
CA SER A 234 3.39 11.27 -8.16
C SER A 234 2.81 9.89 -8.46
N PRO A 235 3.09 9.29 -9.64
CA PRO A 235 2.60 7.94 -9.96
C PRO A 235 3.11 6.88 -8.98
N LYS A 236 4.28 7.08 -8.35
CA LYS A 236 4.82 6.18 -7.33
C LYS A 236 4.03 6.30 -6.03
N SER A 237 3.80 7.51 -5.53
CA SER A 237 3.04 7.77 -4.31
C SER A 237 1.58 7.36 -4.46
N TYR A 238 0.97 7.61 -5.61
CA TYR A 238 -0.39 7.16 -5.93
C TYR A 238 -0.54 5.64 -5.80
N ARG A 239 0.37 4.85 -6.38
CA ARG A 239 0.36 3.38 -6.22
C ARG A 239 0.55 2.96 -4.76
N LEU A 240 1.48 3.60 -4.04
CA LEU A 240 1.70 3.32 -2.63
C LEU A 240 0.45 3.62 -1.78
N ALA A 241 -0.27 4.71 -2.06
CA ALA A 241 -1.53 5.02 -1.40
C ALA A 241 -2.57 3.93 -1.64
N ARG A 242 -2.79 3.54 -2.90
CA ARG A 242 -3.74 2.48 -3.26
C ARG A 242 -3.41 1.16 -2.56
N MET A 243 -2.16 0.74 -2.59
CA MET A 243 -1.71 -0.47 -1.87
C MET A 243 -1.92 -0.34 -0.36
N ASN A 244 -1.57 0.80 0.23
CA ASN A 244 -1.69 1.07 1.65
C ASN A 244 -3.13 0.97 2.14
N LEU A 245 -4.06 1.54 1.39
CA LEU A 245 -5.49 1.52 1.70
C LEU A 245 -6.09 0.12 1.46
N ALA A 246 -5.70 -0.54 0.37
CA ALA A 246 -6.13 -1.89 0.04
C ALA A 246 -5.73 -2.92 1.11
N ILE A 247 -4.49 -2.86 1.62
CA ILE A 247 -4.02 -3.72 2.72
C ILE A 247 -4.95 -3.63 3.95
N ARG A 248 -5.52 -2.45 4.20
CA ARG A 248 -6.37 -2.19 5.36
C ARG A 248 -7.86 -2.36 5.08
N GLY A 249 -8.21 -2.78 3.87
CA GLY A 249 -9.61 -2.92 3.44
C GLY A 249 -10.37 -1.59 3.44
N LEU A 250 -9.66 -0.47 3.26
CA LEU A 250 -10.27 0.85 3.19
C LEU A 250 -10.71 1.14 1.75
N SER A 251 -12.01 1.31 1.56
CA SER A 251 -12.56 1.77 0.29
C SER A 251 -12.21 3.24 0.08
N CYS A 252 -11.71 3.57 -1.09
CA CYS A 252 -11.29 4.93 -1.43
C CYS A 252 -11.52 5.24 -2.91
N ASP A 253 -11.72 6.50 -3.21
CA ASP A 253 -11.66 7.05 -4.55
C ASP A 253 -10.46 8.01 -4.64
N LEU A 254 -9.39 7.57 -5.29
CA LEU A 254 -8.21 8.38 -5.55
C LEU A 254 -8.16 8.88 -7.00
N GLY A 255 -9.29 8.78 -7.71
CA GLY A 255 -9.35 9.00 -9.15
C GLY A 255 -8.83 7.79 -9.94
N GLU A 256 -8.99 7.84 -11.27
CA GLU A 256 -8.56 6.75 -12.16
C GLU A 256 -7.06 6.72 -12.40
N GLU A 257 -6.38 7.86 -12.21
CA GLU A 257 -4.95 8.05 -12.44
C GLU A 257 -4.34 9.02 -11.42
N ASN A 258 -3.01 9.11 -11.40
CA ASN A 258 -2.33 10.17 -10.68
C ASN A 258 -2.48 11.51 -11.42
N ALA A 259 -2.79 12.58 -10.69
CA ALA A 259 -2.96 13.89 -11.29
C ALA A 259 -2.58 15.02 -10.33
N ASP A 260 -2.15 16.13 -10.91
CA ASP A 260 -1.92 17.39 -10.19
C ASP A 260 -3.28 18.03 -9.83
N SER A 261 -3.57 18.18 -8.57
CA SER A 261 -4.84 18.69 -8.05
C SER A 261 -5.13 20.15 -8.44
N PHE A 262 -4.10 20.90 -8.79
CA PHE A 262 -4.29 22.26 -9.31
C PHE A 262 -4.69 22.26 -10.79
N LEU A 263 -4.05 21.42 -11.59
CA LEU A 263 -4.20 21.43 -13.04
C LEU A 263 -5.32 20.51 -13.54
N HIS A 264 -5.56 19.40 -12.83
CA HIS A 264 -6.54 18.40 -13.20
C HIS A 264 -7.25 17.88 -11.96
N ASP A 265 -8.36 18.52 -11.59
CA ASP A 265 -9.21 18.10 -10.48
C ASP A 265 -9.99 16.83 -10.85
N LEU A 266 -9.71 15.73 -10.16
CA LEU A 266 -10.38 14.44 -10.37
C LEU A 266 -11.70 14.32 -9.58
N HIS A 267 -11.97 15.27 -8.67
CA HIS A 267 -13.16 15.28 -7.81
C HIS A 267 -13.95 16.60 -7.88
N PRO A 268 -14.28 17.14 -9.07
CA PRO A 268 -14.77 18.51 -9.25
C PRO A 268 -16.17 18.76 -8.63
N LYS A 269 -16.87 17.70 -8.24
CA LYS A 269 -18.19 17.79 -7.61
C LYS A 269 -18.19 17.41 -6.13
N LEU A 270 -17.01 17.11 -5.59
CA LEU A 270 -16.89 16.69 -4.20
C LEU A 270 -17.05 17.89 -3.27
N LEU A 271 -17.99 17.79 -2.34
CA LEU A 271 -18.13 18.66 -1.18
C LEU A 271 -17.75 17.83 0.04
N ALA A 272 -16.46 17.88 0.42
CA ALA A 272 -15.95 17.06 1.50
C ALA A 272 -16.36 17.61 2.87
N ASP A 273 -16.73 16.70 3.79
CA ASP A 273 -17.01 17.06 5.19
C ASP A 273 -15.73 17.41 5.95
N TYR A 274 -14.63 16.72 5.63
CA TYR A 274 -13.32 16.92 6.25
C TYR A 274 -12.23 17.00 5.20
N ILE A 275 -11.33 17.96 5.36
CA ILE A 275 -10.13 18.07 4.52
C ILE A 275 -8.90 17.98 5.40
N LEU A 276 -8.01 17.07 5.08
CA LEU A 276 -6.72 16.88 5.72
C LEU A 276 -5.64 16.94 4.63
N ALA A 277 -4.74 17.89 4.69
CA ALA A 277 -3.70 18.03 3.68
C ALA A 277 -2.35 18.42 4.29
N ASN A 278 -1.28 17.84 3.75
CA ASN A 278 0.08 18.31 3.95
C ASN A 278 0.70 18.62 2.58
N PRO A 279 0.42 19.78 1.99
CA PRO A 279 0.89 20.12 0.64
C PRO A 279 2.41 20.27 0.59
N PRO A 280 3.03 20.09 -0.59
CA PRO A 280 4.47 20.30 -0.76
C PRO A 280 4.86 21.74 -0.45
N PHE A 281 5.97 21.92 0.30
CA PHE A 281 6.48 23.22 0.67
C PHE A 281 7.37 23.82 -0.42
N ASN A 282 7.27 25.12 -0.63
CA ASN A 282 8.13 25.88 -1.54
C ASN A 282 8.13 25.35 -2.99
N LEU A 283 7.02 24.82 -3.45
CA LEU A 283 6.88 24.38 -4.84
C LEU A 283 6.97 25.59 -5.77
N LYS A 284 8.07 25.68 -6.54
CA LYS A 284 8.29 26.74 -7.52
C LYS A 284 7.69 26.33 -8.86
N ALA A 285 7.24 27.32 -9.64
CA ALA A 285 6.72 27.13 -10.99
C ALA A 285 5.57 26.09 -11.05
N TRP A 286 4.73 26.03 -10.02
CA TRP A 286 3.58 25.12 -9.95
C TRP A 286 2.49 25.44 -11.00
N ARG A 287 2.50 26.65 -11.56
CA ARG A 287 1.69 27.06 -12.71
C ARG A 287 2.40 28.07 -13.57
N THR A 288 1.97 28.25 -14.81
CA THR A 288 2.31 29.40 -15.64
C THR A 288 1.34 30.57 -15.38
N GLU A 289 1.69 31.79 -15.81
CA GLU A 289 0.84 32.96 -15.62
C GLU A 289 -0.56 32.84 -16.22
N LYS A 290 -0.72 32.03 -17.29
CA LYS A 290 -1.97 31.83 -18.02
C LYS A 290 -2.78 30.62 -17.54
N GLN A 291 -2.21 29.74 -16.70
CA GLN A 291 -2.92 28.60 -16.18
C GLN A 291 -3.82 28.99 -15.01
N LEU A 292 -4.98 28.34 -14.90
CA LEU A 292 -5.95 28.46 -13.80
C LEU A 292 -6.59 29.86 -13.64
N THR A 293 -6.42 30.78 -14.58
CA THR A 293 -7.02 32.13 -14.50
C THR A 293 -8.54 32.12 -14.56
N GLU A 294 -9.13 31.13 -15.25
CA GLU A 294 -10.57 30.93 -15.40
C GLU A 294 -11.14 29.81 -14.52
N ASP A 295 -10.32 29.23 -13.66
CA ASP A 295 -10.73 28.14 -12.77
C ASP A 295 -11.64 28.67 -11.66
N ASP A 296 -12.83 28.07 -11.51
CA ASP A 296 -13.87 28.50 -10.57
C ASP A 296 -13.39 28.42 -9.10
N ARG A 297 -12.44 27.57 -8.78
CA ARG A 297 -11.84 27.46 -7.43
C ARG A 297 -11.11 28.73 -6.99
N TRP A 298 -10.75 29.61 -7.93
CA TRP A 298 -10.02 30.85 -7.68
C TRP A 298 -10.89 32.09 -7.78
N LYS A 299 -12.17 31.93 -8.10
CA LYS A 299 -13.16 33.02 -8.10
C LYS A 299 -13.66 33.18 -6.67
N GLY A 300 -13.02 34.05 -5.91
CA GLY A 300 -13.38 34.38 -4.53
C GLY A 300 -14.63 35.24 -4.39
#